data_c27221e754abaa687cf3b84b7c46a64e
#
_entry.id   c27221e754abaa687cf3b84b7c46a64e
#
_cell.length_a   1.000
_cell.length_b   1.000
_cell.length_c   1.000
_cell.angle_alpha   90.00
_cell.angle_beta   90.00
_cell.angle_gamma   90.00
#
_symmetry.space_group_name_H-M   'P 1'
#
loop_
_entity.id
_entity.type
_entity.pdbx_description
1 polymer ?
#
loop_
_entity_poly.entity_id
_entity_poly.type
_entity_poly.pdbx_seq_one_letter_code
_entity_poly.pdbx_strand_id
1 'polypeptide(L)'
;ISGAAPISVDILEFFHACGMLVLEAYGLTEVSAVCTGNKIDDYRFGSVGKPIPGVTVRIAPDGEIIVKGPTVFSGYLNLDEATAEAIDSDGWFHTGDIGRFDSEGYLYITDRKKNLIVTAGGKNVAPANIEQLIKADPLISQVVVHGDRRNFLTALVTVDKDEAARFATANGFAAGDMSHPKMRE
;
A
#
# COMPACT_ATOMS: atom_id res chain seq x y z
N ILE A 1 -13.31 -8.11 7.71
CA ILE A 1 -12.66 -6.83 7.42
C ILE A 1 -11.16 -7.09 7.36
N SER A 2 -10.50 -6.54 6.36
CA SER A 2 -9.04 -6.48 6.21
C SER A 2 -8.56 -5.05 6.43
N GLY A 3 -7.42 -4.87 7.08
CA GLY A 3 -6.83 -3.56 7.35
C GLY A 3 -5.39 -3.70 7.83
N ALA A 4 -4.75 -2.59 8.19
CA ALA A 4 -3.36 -2.50 8.64
C ALA A 4 -2.28 -2.82 7.58
N ALA A 5 -2.58 -3.58 6.52
CA ALA A 5 -1.69 -3.84 5.40
C ALA A 5 -2.50 -4.01 4.10
N PRO A 6 -1.92 -3.66 2.94
CA PRO A 6 -2.55 -3.91 1.66
C PRO A 6 -2.78 -5.41 1.43
N ILE A 7 -3.91 -5.74 0.78
CA ILE A 7 -4.22 -7.08 0.31
C ILE A 7 -4.40 -7.04 -1.22
N SER A 8 -3.99 -8.10 -1.91
CA SER A 8 -4.14 -8.17 -3.37
C SER A 8 -5.62 -8.28 -3.75
N VAL A 9 -5.99 -7.59 -4.83
CA VAL A 9 -7.36 -7.63 -5.36
C VAL A 9 -7.74 -9.06 -5.76
N ASP A 10 -6.82 -9.84 -6.35
CA ASP A 10 -7.05 -11.22 -6.75
C ASP A 10 -7.45 -12.10 -5.56
N ILE A 11 -6.86 -11.87 -4.38
CA ILE A 11 -7.22 -12.58 -3.14
C ILE A 11 -8.65 -12.19 -2.70
N LEU A 12 -9.00 -10.91 -2.78
CA LEU A 12 -10.34 -10.44 -2.44
C LEU A 12 -11.39 -11.03 -3.38
N GLU A 13 -11.12 -11.06 -4.68
CA GLU A 13 -11.99 -11.65 -5.70
C GLU A 13 -12.13 -13.16 -5.52
N PHE A 14 -11.05 -13.86 -5.19
CA PHE A 14 -11.08 -15.29 -4.87
C PHE A 14 -12.02 -15.59 -3.69
N PHE A 15 -11.87 -14.87 -2.56
CA PHE A 15 -12.75 -15.05 -1.42
C PHE A 15 -14.19 -14.69 -1.74
N HIS A 16 -14.40 -13.63 -2.52
CA HIS A 16 -15.74 -13.23 -2.97
C HIS A 16 -16.39 -14.32 -3.84
N ALA A 17 -15.65 -14.93 -4.75
CA ALA A 17 -16.12 -16.06 -5.55
C ALA A 17 -16.49 -17.30 -4.70
N CYS A 18 -15.83 -17.46 -3.54
CA CYS A 18 -16.17 -18.48 -2.54
C CYS A 18 -17.35 -18.08 -1.63
N GLY A 19 -18.03 -16.96 -1.89
CA GLY A 19 -19.14 -16.45 -1.08
C GLY A 19 -18.73 -15.72 0.19
N MET A 20 -17.46 -15.39 0.34
CA MET A 20 -16.91 -14.66 1.50
C MET A 20 -16.52 -13.23 1.10
N LEU A 21 -17.31 -12.24 1.53
CA LEU A 21 -16.98 -10.83 1.29
C LEU A 21 -15.96 -10.33 2.31
N VAL A 22 -14.75 -10.01 1.85
CA VAL A 22 -13.70 -9.36 2.64
C VAL A 22 -13.67 -7.89 2.27
N LEU A 23 -13.90 -7.01 3.24
CA LEU A 23 -13.96 -5.56 3.07
C LEU A 23 -12.68 -4.93 3.63
N GLU A 24 -12.09 -4.01 2.86
CA GLU A 24 -10.93 -3.25 3.29
C GLU A 24 -11.35 -1.98 4.04
N ALA A 25 -10.55 -1.63 5.05
CA ALA A 25 -10.67 -0.39 5.81
C ALA A 25 -9.30 0.20 6.07
N TYR A 26 -9.23 1.52 6.25
CA TYR A 26 -7.99 2.24 6.53
C TYR A 26 -8.13 3.09 7.77
N GLY A 27 -7.05 3.12 8.51
CA GLY A 27 -6.87 3.98 9.65
C GLY A 27 -5.54 3.76 10.36
N LEU A 28 -5.34 4.53 11.41
CA LEU A 28 -4.13 4.57 12.22
C LEU A 28 -4.53 4.76 13.69
N THR A 29 -3.61 4.52 14.60
CA THR A 29 -3.80 4.77 16.03
C THR A 29 -4.22 6.23 16.29
N GLU A 30 -3.62 7.16 15.56
CA GLU A 30 -3.84 8.60 15.65
C GLU A 30 -5.24 9.04 15.20
N VAL A 31 -5.99 8.19 14.53
CA VAL A 31 -7.39 8.43 14.13
C VAL A 31 -8.37 7.43 14.77
N SER A 32 -7.99 6.84 15.90
CA SER A 32 -8.81 5.89 16.68
C SER A 32 -9.23 4.68 15.85
N ALA A 33 -8.30 4.08 15.16
CA ALA A 33 -8.34 2.86 14.38
C ALA A 33 -8.84 3.01 12.93
N VAL A 34 -9.99 3.61 12.65
CA VAL A 34 -10.56 3.63 11.29
C VAL A 34 -11.03 5.04 10.91
N CYS A 35 -10.63 5.51 9.73
CA CYS A 35 -11.12 6.76 9.15
C CYS A 35 -11.86 6.57 7.81
N THR A 36 -11.59 5.47 7.09
CA THR A 36 -12.36 5.07 5.90
C THR A 36 -12.66 3.58 5.91
N GLY A 37 -13.71 3.16 5.24
CA GLY A 37 -14.05 1.75 5.13
C GLY A 37 -15.05 1.46 4.02
N ASN A 38 -14.95 0.26 3.47
CA ASN A 38 -15.97 -0.31 2.58
C ASN A 38 -17.15 -0.83 3.40
N LYS A 39 -18.36 -0.76 2.83
CA LYS A 39 -19.60 -1.29 3.40
C LYS A 39 -20.08 -2.50 2.60
N ILE A 40 -20.96 -3.30 3.19
CA ILE A 40 -21.47 -4.52 2.55
C ILE A 40 -22.18 -4.23 1.22
N ASP A 41 -22.88 -3.13 1.14
CA ASP A 41 -23.69 -2.68 0.00
C ASP A 41 -23.06 -1.54 -0.81
N ASP A 42 -21.86 -1.05 -0.40
CA ASP A 42 -21.15 0.05 -1.03
C ASP A 42 -19.63 -0.17 -0.86
N TYR A 43 -19.05 -1.03 -1.70
CA TYR A 43 -17.64 -1.42 -1.64
C TYR A 43 -16.98 -1.45 -3.01
N ARG A 44 -15.63 -1.35 -2.99
CA ARG A 44 -14.80 -1.50 -4.19
C ARG A 44 -13.48 -2.16 -3.79
N PHE A 45 -13.18 -3.31 -4.38
CA PHE A 45 -11.92 -4.03 -4.14
C PHE A 45 -10.72 -3.18 -4.54
N GLY A 46 -9.66 -3.24 -3.74
CA GLY A 46 -8.45 -2.45 -3.90
C GLY A 46 -8.58 -1.01 -3.43
N SER A 47 -9.78 -0.57 -2.99
CA SER A 47 -9.97 0.67 -2.27
C SER A 47 -10.13 0.43 -0.77
N VAL A 48 -9.74 1.40 0.03
CA VAL A 48 -9.99 1.39 1.48
C VAL A 48 -11.33 2.05 1.85
N GLY A 49 -12.24 2.14 0.89
CA GLY A 49 -13.61 2.63 1.09
C GLY A 49 -13.73 4.15 1.14
N LYS A 50 -14.84 4.59 1.73
CA LYS A 50 -15.20 6.01 1.88
C LYS A 50 -15.02 6.47 3.32
N PRO A 51 -14.89 7.79 3.57
CA PRO A 51 -14.83 8.33 4.93
C PRO A 51 -16.01 7.87 5.79
N ILE A 52 -15.72 7.51 7.05
CA ILE A 52 -16.78 7.15 8.01
C ILE A 52 -17.54 8.41 8.47
N PRO A 53 -18.78 8.28 8.98
CA PRO A 53 -19.54 9.42 9.47
C PRO A 53 -18.79 10.24 10.52
N GLY A 54 -18.79 11.57 10.37
CA GLY A 54 -18.13 12.50 11.27
C GLY A 54 -16.64 12.71 11.01
N VAL A 55 -16.03 11.96 10.08
CA VAL A 55 -14.65 12.12 9.66
C VAL A 55 -14.57 12.73 8.27
N THR A 56 -13.71 13.71 8.10
CA THR A 56 -13.38 14.30 6.79
C THR A 56 -11.99 13.87 6.39
N VAL A 57 -11.87 13.35 5.17
CA VAL A 57 -10.58 12.95 4.58
C VAL A 57 -10.36 13.77 3.30
N ARG A 58 -9.17 14.30 3.12
CA ARG A 58 -8.76 15.06 1.93
C ARG A 58 -7.40 14.60 1.43
N ILE A 59 -7.11 14.95 0.19
CA ILE A 59 -5.77 14.82 -0.38
C ILE A 59 -5.14 16.21 -0.43
N ALA A 60 -4.01 16.36 0.24
CA ALA A 60 -3.21 17.58 0.23
C ALA A 60 -2.54 17.78 -1.15
N PRO A 61 -2.02 18.98 -1.47
CA PRO A 61 -1.41 19.27 -2.77
C PRO A 61 -0.23 18.37 -3.15
N ASP A 62 0.46 17.82 -2.17
CA ASP A 62 1.57 16.87 -2.33
C ASP A 62 1.13 15.40 -2.43
N GLY A 63 -0.19 15.16 -2.42
CA GLY A 63 -0.79 13.83 -2.49
C GLY A 63 -0.98 13.14 -1.15
N GLU A 64 -0.62 13.78 -0.03
CA GLU A 64 -0.80 13.20 1.31
C GLU A 64 -2.27 13.13 1.70
N ILE A 65 -2.66 12.02 2.30
CA ILE A 65 -3.96 11.84 2.93
C ILE A 65 -3.97 12.61 4.25
N ILE A 66 -4.87 13.56 4.40
CA ILE A 66 -5.07 14.31 5.66
C ILE A 66 -6.48 14.06 6.20
N VAL A 67 -6.57 13.97 7.53
CA VAL A 67 -7.80 13.56 8.23
C VAL A 67 -8.18 14.61 9.26
N LYS A 68 -9.48 14.92 9.35
CA LYS A 68 -10.03 15.80 10.39
C LYS A 68 -11.33 15.22 10.92
N GLY A 69 -11.51 15.27 12.24
CA GLY A 69 -12.73 14.80 12.88
C GLY A 69 -12.50 14.45 14.35
N PRO A 70 -13.56 14.06 15.05
CA PRO A 70 -13.50 13.76 16.49
C PRO A 70 -12.71 12.50 16.83
N THR A 71 -12.36 11.69 15.83
CA THR A 71 -11.53 10.49 15.99
C THR A 71 -10.04 10.79 16.00
N VAL A 72 -9.62 11.98 15.56
CA VAL A 72 -8.22 12.40 15.62
C VAL A 72 -7.79 12.56 17.06
N PHE A 73 -6.66 11.96 17.42
CA PHE A 73 -6.10 12.02 18.77
C PHE A 73 -5.68 13.45 19.19
N SER A 74 -5.46 13.66 20.48
CA SER A 74 -5.06 14.98 20.98
C SER A 74 -3.58 15.29 20.76
N GLY A 75 -2.76 14.28 20.51
CA GLY A 75 -1.32 14.41 20.31
C GLY A 75 -0.52 13.26 20.91
N TYR A 76 0.78 13.29 20.70
CA TYR A 76 1.74 12.34 21.27
C TYR A 76 2.13 12.74 22.69
N LEU A 77 2.09 11.79 23.61
CA LEU A 77 2.37 12.03 25.04
C LEU A 77 3.80 12.58 25.22
N ASN A 78 3.92 13.75 25.82
CA ASN A 78 5.18 14.47 26.08
C ASN A 78 6.03 14.76 24.83
N LEU A 79 5.41 14.85 23.65
CA LEU A 79 6.08 15.11 22.37
C LEU A 79 5.34 16.22 21.61
N ASP A 80 5.39 17.46 22.17
CA ASP A 80 4.65 18.60 21.64
C ASP A 80 5.09 18.97 20.20
N GLU A 81 6.39 18.90 19.90
CA GLU A 81 6.94 19.17 18.58
C GLU A 81 6.41 18.16 17.55
N ALA A 82 6.45 16.86 17.85
CA ALA A 82 5.92 15.82 16.98
C ALA A 82 4.39 15.94 16.80
N THR A 83 3.70 16.41 17.83
CA THR A 83 2.26 16.68 17.73
C THR A 83 1.98 17.85 16.79
N ALA A 84 2.75 18.94 16.90
CA ALA A 84 2.62 20.12 16.03
C ALA A 84 3.01 19.82 14.57
N GLU A 85 3.91 18.86 14.34
CA GLU A 85 4.23 18.36 12.99
C GLU A 85 3.11 17.50 12.41
N ALA A 86 2.45 16.71 13.25
CA ALA A 86 1.42 15.77 12.83
C ALA A 86 0.03 16.41 12.69
N ILE A 87 -0.30 17.43 13.48
CA ILE A 87 -1.59 18.13 13.44
C ILE A 87 -1.33 19.60 13.15
N ASP A 88 -1.81 20.08 12.01
CA ASP A 88 -1.66 21.47 11.60
C ASP A 88 -2.56 22.44 12.41
N SER A 89 -2.36 23.75 12.21
CA SER A 89 -3.11 24.81 12.91
C SER A 89 -4.61 24.79 12.62
N ASP A 90 -5.03 24.18 11.53
CA ASP A 90 -6.43 24.01 11.13
C ASP A 90 -7.05 22.72 11.69
N GLY A 91 -6.26 21.91 12.40
CA GLY A 91 -6.68 20.65 13.01
C GLY A 91 -6.75 19.47 12.03
N TRP A 92 -6.01 19.51 10.92
CA TRP A 92 -5.82 18.37 10.05
C TRP A 92 -4.64 17.52 10.53
N PHE A 93 -4.89 16.24 10.68
CA PHE A 93 -3.85 15.26 10.95
C PHE A 93 -3.22 14.80 9.65
N HIS A 94 -1.90 14.89 9.56
CA HIS A 94 -1.07 14.43 8.46
C HIS A 94 -0.69 12.97 8.65
N THR A 95 -1.23 12.09 7.79
CA THR A 95 -1.09 10.64 8.01
C THR A 95 0.26 10.09 7.58
N GLY A 96 1.00 10.80 6.75
CA GLY A 96 2.20 10.31 6.09
C GLY A 96 1.93 9.28 5.00
N ASP A 97 0.67 9.01 4.65
CA ASP A 97 0.27 8.14 3.56
C ASP A 97 -0.13 8.95 2.34
N ILE A 98 0.22 8.48 1.16
CA ILE A 98 -0.14 9.09 -0.13
C ILE A 98 -1.32 8.34 -0.71
N GLY A 99 -2.29 9.08 -1.27
CA GLY A 99 -3.47 8.46 -1.84
C GLY A 99 -4.21 9.34 -2.83
N ARG A 100 -5.31 8.81 -3.32
CA ARG A 100 -6.23 9.51 -4.22
C ARG A 100 -7.65 9.04 -4.02
N PHE A 101 -8.60 9.90 -4.30
CA PHE A 101 -10.00 9.53 -4.47
C PHE A 101 -10.30 9.23 -5.94
N ASP A 102 -11.20 8.29 -6.19
CA ASP A 102 -11.84 8.16 -7.49
C ASP A 102 -13.06 9.10 -7.61
N SER A 103 -13.72 9.07 -8.78
CA SER A 103 -14.89 9.90 -9.08
C SER A 103 -16.13 9.56 -8.21
N GLU A 104 -16.14 8.39 -7.57
CA GLU A 104 -17.24 7.93 -6.71
C GLU A 104 -16.93 8.12 -5.21
N GLY A 105 -15.74 8.68 -4.89
CA GLY A 105 -15.33 9.01 -3.53
C GLY A 105 -14.71 7.84 -2.75
N TYR A 106 -14.26 6.78 -3.43
CA TYR A 106 -13.46 5.74 -2.80
C TYR A 106 -11.99 6.16 -2.70
N LEU A 107 -11.40 5.94 -1.54
CA LEU A 107 -9.99 6.22 -1.27
C LEU A 107 -9.11 5.04 -1.67
N TYR A 108 -8.01 5.34 -2.35
CA TYR A 108 -6.93 4.40 -2.67
C TYR A 108 -5.63 4.90 -2.05
N ILE A 109 -4.97 4.04 -1.26
CA ILE A 109 -3.63 4.31 -0.74
C ILE A 109 -2.64 3.85 -1.80
N THR A 110 -1.68 4.70 -2.13
CA THR A 110 -0.70 4.40 -3.18
C THR A 110 0.69 4.12 -2.62
N ASP A 111 1.08 4.80 -1.54
CA ASP A 111 2.36 4.57 -0.85
C ASP A 111 2.42 5.30 0.50
N ARG A 112 3.56 5.19 1.17
CA ARG A 112 3.97 6.06 2.27
C ARG A 112 4.80 7.24 1.77
N LYS A 113 4.52 8.45 2.26
CA LYS A 113 5.22 9.68 1.85
C LYS A 113 6.74 9.56 2.02
N LYS A 114 7.20 8.98 3.12
CA LYS A 114 8.62 8.73 3.41
C LYS A 114 9.29 7.68 2.50
N ASN A 115 8.50 6.85 1.83
CA ASN A 115 8.99 5.78 0.97
C ASN A 115 9.03 6.21 -0.51
N LEU A 116 8.40 7.35 -0.86
CA LEU A 116 8.43 7.85 -2.22
C LEU A 116 9.88 8.01 -2.70
N ILE A 117 10.15 7.40 -3.85
CA ILE A 117 11.41 7.58 -4.58
C ILE A 117 11.29 8.85 -5.42
N VAL A 118 12.17 9.80 -5.19
CA VAL A 118 12.30 10.99 -6.04
C VAL A 118 13.47 10.75 -7.00
N THR A 119 13.16 10.45 -8.27
CA THR A 119 14.20 10.21 -9.29
C THR A 119 15.04 11.47 -9.54
N ALA A 120 16.22 11.33 -10.15
CA ALA A 120 17.07 12.48 -10.51
C ALA A 120 16.38 13.51 -11.42
N GLY A 121 15.36 13.08 -12.18
CA GLY A 121 14.50 13.96 -12.98
C GLY A 121 13.35 14.62 -12.20
N GLY A 122 13.30 14.46 -10.86
CA GLY A 122 12.24 15.05 -10.02
C GLY A 122 10.90 14.33 -10.06
N LYS A 123 10.82 13.13 -10.66
CA LYS A 123 9.59 12.35 -10.71
C LYS A 123 9.41 11.55 -9.42
N ASN A 124 8.27 11.71 -8.77
CA ASN A 124 7.87 10.87 -7.64
C ASN A 124 7.38 9.50 -8.15
N VAL A 125 7.92 8.45 -7.56
CA VAL A 125 7.55 7.06 -7.85
C VAL A 125 7.22 6.36 -6.55
N ALA A 126 6.07 5.71 -6.51
CA ALA A 126 5.62 4.86 -5.41
C ALA A 126 6.24 3.46 -5.58
N PRO A 127 7.27 3.06 -4.81
CA PRO A 127 7.92 1.77 -4.97
C PRO A 127 6.96 0.60 -4.67
N ALA A 128 6.06 0.76 -3.73
CA ALA A 128 5.12 -0.27 -3.33
C ALA A 128 4.26 -0.80 -4.50
N ASN A 129 3.85 0.06 -5.43
CA ASN A 129 3.07 -0.36 -6.59
C ASN A 129 3.89 -1.27 -7.53
N ILE A 130 5.17 -0.95 -7.72
CA ILE A 130 6.08 -1.75 -8.56
C ILE A 130 6.39 -3.08 -7.85
N GLU A 131 6.65 -3.02 -6.55
CA GLU A 131 6.94 -4.19 -5.72
C GLU A 131 5.76 -5.17 -5.69
N GLN A 132 4.53 -4.68 -5.59
CA GLN A 132 3.32 -5.51 -5.65
C GLN A 132 3.16 -6.19 -7.02
N LEU A 133 3.40 -5.47 -8.11
CA LEU A 133 3.31 -6.05 -9.46
C LEU A 133 4.34 -7.17 -9.66
N ILE A 134 5.58 -6.96 -9.22
CA ILE A 134 6.63 -7.99 -9.33
C ILE A 134 6.32 -9.17 -8.40
N LYS A 135 5.83 -8.91 -7.20
CA LYS A 135 5.52 -9.92 -6.18
C LYS A 135 4.26 -10.76 -6.51
N ALA A 136 3.48 -10.36 -7.51
CA ALA A 136 2.36 -11.17 -8.03
C ALA A 136 2.83 -12.47 -8.70
N ASP A 137 4.10 -12.54 -9.15
CA ASP A 137 4.69 -13.78 -9.66
C ASP A 137 4.99 -14.75 -8.50
N PRO A 138 4.47 -15.99 -8.54
CA PRO A 138 4.71 -16.98 -7.48
C PRO A 138 6.19 -17.31 -7.23
N LEU A 139 7.06 -17.13 -8.24
CA LEU A 139 8.50 -17.33 -8.10
C LEU A 139 9.17 -16.29 -7.19
N ILE A 140 8.51 -15.16 -6.95
CA ILE A 140 9.08 -14.03 -6.23
C ILE A 140 8.64 -14.05 -4.77
N SER A 141 9.59 -14.20 -3.85
CA SER A 141 9.34 -14.16 -2.40
C SER A 141 9.31 -12.72 -1.87
N GLN A 142 10.35 -11.93 -2.16
CA GLN A 142 10.46 -10.54 -1.70
C GLN A 142 11.03 -9.66 -2.82
N VAL A 143 10.61 -8.40 -2.80
CA VAL A 143 11.07 -7.35 -3.71
C VAL A 143 11.33 -6.08 -2.93
N VAL A 144 12.40 -5.38 -3.26
CA VAL A 144 12.69 -4.02 -2.79
C VAL A 144 13.11 -3.19 -3.98
N VAL A 145 12.37 -2.14 -4.28
CA VAL A 145 12.68 -1.18 -5.35
C VAL A 145 13.54 -0.05 -4.78
N HIS A 146 14.61 0.29 -5.49
CA HIS A 146 15.54 1.37 -5.16
C HIS A 146 15.79 2.26 -6.37
N GLY A 147 15.97 3.56 -6.13
CA GLY A 147 16.27 4.52 -7.21
C GLY A 147 16.16 5.98 -6.78
N ASP A 148 16.16 6.26 -5.46
CA ASP A 148 16.14 7.64 -4.98
C ASP A 148 17.35 8.42 -5.49
N ARG A 149 17.10 9.60 -6.09
CA ARG A 149 18.08 10.46 -6.75
C ARG A 149 18.86 9.79 -7.88
N ARG A 150 18.33 8.68 -8.46
CA ARG A 150 18.93 7.98 -9.61
C ARG A 150 18.14 8.24 -10.89
N ASN A 151 18.79 8.05 -12.03
CA ASN A 151 18.17 8.18 -13.36
C ASN A 151 17.29 6.98 -13.72
N PHE A 152 17.41 5.87 -12.98
CA PHE A 152 16.68 4.63 -13.21
C PHE A 152 16.33 3.96 -11.89
N LEU A 153 15.33 3.12 -11.91
CA LEU A 153 14.94 2.25 -10.80
C LEU A 153 15.62 0.90 -10.96
N THR A 154 15.94 0.28 -9.83
CA THR A 154 16.41 -1.10 -9.73
C THR A 154 15.58 -1.83 -8.72
N ALA A 155 15.48 -3.16 -8.86
CA ALA A 155 14.83 -3.99 -7.87
C ALA A 155 15.79 -5.08 -7.38
N LEU A 156 15.85 -5.27 -6.07
CA LEU A 156 16.43 -6.46 -5.45
C LEU A 156 15.30 -7.45 -5.22
N VAL A 157 15.47 -8.66 -5.76
CA VAL A 157 14.44 -9.69 -5.75
C VAL A 157 14.99 -10.94 -5.07
N THR A 158 14.20 -11.57 -4.22
CA THR A 158 14.47 -12.92 -3.71
C THR A 158 13.46 -13.89 -4.28
N VAL A 159 13.92 -15.10 -4.61
CA VAL A 159 13.11 -16.15 -5.22
C VAL A 159 12.54 -17.05 -4.14
N ASP A 160 11.28 -17.46 -4.29
CA ASP A 160 10.70 -18.53 -3.48
C ASP A 160 11.33 -19.87 -3.84
N LYS A 161 11.91 -20.56 -2.83
CA LYS A 161 12.69 -21.78 -3.07
C LYS A 161 11.83 -22.95 -3.50
N ASP A 162 10.62 -23.06 -2.99
CA ASP A 162 9.73 -24.17 -3.28
C ASP A 162 9.12 -24.01 -4.67
N GLU A 163 8.68 -22.81 -5.03
CA GLU A 163 8.17 -22.51 -6.36
C GLU A 163 9.28 -22.61 -7.41
N ALA A 164 10.50 -22.15 -7.11
CA ALA A 164 11.66 -22.32 -7.99
C ALA A 164 11.99 -23.80 -8.25
N ALA A 165 11.90 -24.66 -7.21
CA ALA A 165 12.10 -26.09 -7.36
C ALA A 165 11.00 -26.74 -8.21
N ARG A 166 9.74 -26.35 -8.04
CA ARG A 166 8.62 -26.79 -8.88
C ARG A 166 8.80 -26.36 -10.34
N PHE A 167 9.15 -25.11 -10.55
CA PHE A 167 9.43 -24.57 -11.89
C PHE A 167 10.58 -25.31 -12.58
N ALA A 168 11.69 -25.55 -11.88
CA ALA A 168 12.83 -26.31 -12.38
C ALA A 168 12.43 -27.71 -12.81
N THR A 169 11.70 -28.43 -11.94
CA THR A 169 11.19 -29.78 -12.23
C THR A 169 10.27 -29.78 -13.46
N ALA A 170 9.35 -28.84 -13.55
CA ALA A 170 8.43 -28.73 -14.68
C ALA A 170 9.14 -28.42 -16.00
N ASN A 171 10.30 -27.76 -15.95
CA ASN A 171 11.10 -27.37 -17.11
C ASN A 171 12.32 -28.27 -17.38
N GLY A 172 12.52 -29.33 -16.60
CA GLY A 172 13.52 -30.39 -16.86
C GLY A 172 14.96 -29.98 -16.52
N PHE A 173 15.18 -29.11 -15.55
CA PHE A 173 16.51 -28.76 -15.04
C PHE A 173 16.62 -28.91 -13.51
N ALA A 174 17.85 -28.87 -12.97
CA ALA A 174 18.09 -29.12 -11.56
C ALA A 174 17.52 -28.01 -10.68
N ALA A 175 16.84 -28.36 -9.60
CA ALA A 175 16.40 -27.43 -8.57
C ALA A 175 17.61 -26.65 -8.03
N GLY A 176 17.54 -25.30 -8.04
CA GLY A 176 18.61 -24.43 -7.59
C GLY A 176 19.60 -23.98 -8.67
N ASP A 177 19.46 -24.44 -9.91
CA ASP A 177 20.23 -23.89 -11.05
C ASP A 177 19.67 -22.54 -11.49
N MET A 178 20.01 -21.49 -10.75
CA MET A 178 19.62 -20.11 -11.06
C MET A 178 20.33 -19.55 -12.30
N SER A 179 21.28 -20.29 -12.87
CA SER A 179 21.99 -19.89 -14.10
C SER A 179 21.29 -20.35 -15.37
N HIS A 180 20.32 -21.29 -15.25
CA HIS A 180 19.60 -21.82 -16.38
C HIS A 180 18.87 -20.72 -17.18
N PRO A 181 18.93 -20.70 -18.54
CA PRO A 181 18.34 -19.62 -19.33
C PRO A 181 16.88 -19.33 -19.02
N LYS A 182 16.05 -20.34 -18.78
CA LYS A 182 14.64 -20.20 -18.40
C LYS A 182 14.37 -19.56 -17.04
N MET A 183 15.40 -19.39 -16.21
CA MET A 183 15.33 -18.63 -14.96
C MET A 183 15.62 -17.14 -15.14
N ARG A 184 15.98 -16.73 -16.36
CA ARG A 184 16.33 -15.35 -16.71
C ARG A 184 15.34 -14.71 -17.68
N GLU A 185 14.41 -15.48 -18.22
CA GLU A 185 13.27 -15.06 -19.04
C GLU A 185 12.07 -14.67 -18.17
#